data_2fd3bd74d999c74ee00a5577e2d6d73c
#
_entry.id   2fd3bd74d999c74ee00a5577e2d6d73c
#
_cell.length_a   1.000
_cell.length_b   1.000
_cell.length_c   1.000
_cell.angle_alpha   90.00
_cell.angle_beta   90.00
_cell.angle_gamma   90.00
#
_symmetry.space_group_name_H-M   'P 1'
#
loop_
_entity.id
_entity.type
_entity.pdbx_description
1 polymer ?
#
loop_
_entity_poly.entity_id
_entity_poly.type
_entity_poly.pdbx_seq_one_letter_code
_entity_poly.pdbx_strand_id
1 'polypeptide(L)'
;VLNGCRALDLTDENGFLCGKILADLGVDLIKVERPGGDPSRRRGPFWADTPHPEKSLYWFAYNSNKRGITLNIEADDGQRILKELVKTADFIIESFPPGFMDSLGLGYSTLNSIKKGIILTSITPFGQAGPYKDYQTSDIVTMGMSGILYQTGDPNRPPVNISIPQACLHAGADAAVGTMIAYYHREMTGEGQQVDISMQQSAAWFLANAIPLWELSGVILKRAGAFRWSVNSTQKQVWQCQDGYVFFFMVGGRAGAKTFHELVSWMDSEGMANEYLRSIDWENLDMFKVSQDVVDQISRPIEKFFLSHTKKEIARGATERSISICPLSSMADLLNDAQLESRNFWVEIEHPELNTRITYPREFVKSSEKVCATRFRAPLIGEHNEGIYGEIGLSKKDLAALKQAGII
;
A
#
# COMPACT_ATOMS: atom_id res chain seq x y z
N VAL A 1 17.66 11.59 -4.77
CA VAL A 1 17.59 11.51 -6.26
C VAL A 1 16.79 12.67 -6.81
N LEU A 2 15.67 13.01 -6.15
CA LEU A 2 14.78 14.10 -6.60
C LEU A 2 14.97 15.40 -5.81
N ASN A 3 16.12 15.56 -5.15
CA ASN A 3 16.46 16.81 -4.49
C ASN A 3 16.55 17.93 -5.53
N GLY A 4 15.78 19.00 -5.33
CA GLY A 4 15.63 20.10 -6.28
C GLY A 4 14.35 20.07 -7.10
N CYS A 5 13.61 18.94 -7.12
CA CYS A 5 12.25 18.89 -7.65
C CYS A 5 11.24 19.31 -6.57
N ARG A 6 10.18 19.98 -6.98
CA ARG A 6 9.04 20.37 -6.13
C ARG A 6 7.75 19.79 -6.64
N ALA A 7 6.88 19.36 -5.72
CA ALA A 7 5.53 18.88 -6.06
C ALA A 7 4.45 19.60 -5.25
N LEU A 8 3.31 19.82 -5.88
CA LEU A 8 2.06 20.22 -5.22
C LEU A 8 1.15 18.99 -5.12
N ASP A 9 0.82 18.60 -3.91
CA ASP A 9 -0.05 17.44 -3.61
C ASP A 9 -1.45 17.95 -3.21
N LEU A 10 -2.37 17.89 -4.17
CA LEU A 10 -3.77 18.30 -4.03
C LEU A 10 -4.67 17.07 -3.74
N THR A 11 -4.08 15.88 -3.50
CA THR A 11 -4.85 14.66 -3.35
C THR A 11 -5.59 14.59 -2.02
N ASP A 12 -6.63 13.78 -1.97
CA ASP A 12 -7.18 13.20 -0.75
C ASP A 12 -6.53 11.84 -0.44
N GLU A 13 -7.19 11.01 0.40
CA GLU A 13 -6.69 9.68 0.77
C GLU A 13 -6.43 8.75 -0.43
N ASN A 14 -7.02 9.01 -1.59
CA ASN A 14 -6.82 8.19 -2.79
C ASN A 14 -5.42 8.36 -3.39
N GLY A 15 -4.76 9.49 -3.15
CA GLY A 15 -3.44 9.78 -3.72
C GLY A 15 -2.31 9.97 -2.70
N PHE A 16 -2.57 9.95 -1.40
CA PHE A 16 -1.56 10.25 -0.36
C PHE A 16 -0.27 9.44 -0.51
N LEU A 17 -0.37 8.16 -0.88
CA LEU A 17 0.81 7.30 -1.01
C LEU A 17 1.71 7.74 -2.16
N CYS A 18 1.16 8.23 -3.27
CA CYS A 18 1.96 8.80 -4.36
C CYS A 18 2.82 9.94 -3.84
N GLY A 19 2.20 10.92 -3.18
CA GLY A 19 2.91 12.05 -2.58
C GLY A 19 3.96 11.59 -1.56
N LYS A 20 3.62 10.63 -0.69
CA LYS A 20 4.57 10.09 0.28
C LYS A 20 5.80 9.46 -0.38
N ILE A 21 5.61 8.62 -1.40
CA ILE A 21 6.72 7.99 -2.13
C ILE A 21 7.64 9.06 -2.73
N LEU A 22 7.08 10.06 -3.39
CA LEU A 22 7.88 11.15 -3.99
C LEU A 22 8.61 11.98 -2.92
N ALA A 23 7.97 12.28 -1.79
CA ALA A 23 8.60 12.98 -0.68
C ALA A 23 9.72 12.15 -0.03
N ASP A 24 9.53 10.84 0.12
CA ASP A 24 10.56 9.92 0.63
C ASP A 24 11.78 9.85 -0.31
N LEU A 25 11.56 10.00 -1.63
CA LEU A 25 12.63 10.09 -2.65
C LEU A 25 13.31 11.47 -2.71
N GLY A 26 12.88 12.44 -1.90
CA GLY A 26 13.54 13.73 -1.73
C GLY A 26 12.89 14.92 -2.44
N VAL A 27 11.71 14.75 -3.03
CA VAL A 27 10.92 15.86 -3.58
C VAL A 27 10.52 16.81 -2.44
N ASP A 28 10.68 18.12 -2.65
CA ASP A 28 10.06 19.17 -1.82
C ASP A 28 8.55 19.17 -2.06
N LEU A 29 7.83 18.35 -1.31
CA LEU A 29 6.41 18.10 -1.52
C LEU A 29 5.55 18.97 -0.60
N ILE A 30 4.71 19.79 -1.22
CA ILE A 30 3.77 20.69 -0.56
C ILE A 30 2.38 20.08 -0.62
N LYS A 31 1.89 19.59 0.53
CA LYS A 31 0.51 19.14 0.69
C LYS A 31 -0.41 20.34 0.80
N VAL A 32 -1.33 20.48 -0.13
CA VAL A 32 -2.34 21.53 -0.17
C VAL A 32 -3.65 20.98 0.37
N GLU A 33 -4.09 21.51 1.49
CA GLU A 33 -5.36 21.15 2.13
C GLU A 33 -6.37 22.27 2.01
N ARG A 34 -7.65 21.97 2.13
CA ARG A 34 -8.66 23.03 2.32
C ARG A 34 -8.46 23.73 3.67
N PRO A 35 -8.91 24.98 3.84
CA PRO A 35 -8.97 25.61 5.15
C PRO A 35 -9.69 24.72 6.18
N GLY A 36 -9.05 24.53 7.35
CA GLY A 36 -9.54 23.60 8.37
C GLY A 36 -9.05 22.16 8.22
N GLY A 37 -8.24 21.85 7.21
CA GLY A 37 -7.57 20.56 7.01
C GLY A 37 -8.35 19.57 6.15
N ASP A 38 -7.67 18.51 5.77
CA ASP A 38 -8.23 17.42 4.97
C ASP A 38 -9.23 16.57 5.79
N PRO A 39 -10.33 16.10 5.21
CA PRO A 39 -11.29 15.24 5.91
C PRO A 39 -10.69 13.97 6.50
N SER A 40 -9.66 13.40 5.88
CA SER A 40 -8.96 12.19 6.36
C SER A 40 -8.27 12.38 7.72
N ARG A 41 -8.00 13.63 8.14
CA ARG A 41 -7.51 13.94 9.49
C ARG A 41 -8.50 13.55 10.59
N ARG A 42 -9.77 13.35 10.23
CA ARG A 42 -10.82 12.87 11.15
C ARG A 42 -10.97 11.36 11.16
N ARG A 43 -10.13 10.64 10.41
CA ARG A 43 -10.11 9.19 10.35
C ARG A 43 -9.20 8.62 11.44
N GLY A 44 -9.75 7.72 12.25
CA GLY A 44 -9.00 6.97 13.25
C GLY A 44 -8.14 5.83 12.66
N PRO A 45 -7.36 5.14 13.49
CA PRO A 45 -7.23 5.38 14.95
C PRO A 45 -6.53 6.71 15.25
N PHE A 46 -6.69 7.18 16.49
CA PHE A 46 -6.12 8.44 16.96
C PHE A 46 -5.09 8.19 18.05
N TRP A 47 -4.08 9.04 18.12
CA TRP A 47 -3.13 9.03 19.23
C TRP A 47 -3.83 9.15 20.58
N ALA A 48 -3.49 8.23 21.50
CA ALA A 48 -4.10 8.13 22.84
C ALA A 48 -5.64 8.06 22.81
N ASP A 49 -6.22 7.42 21.78
CA ASP A 49 -7.67 7.28 21.55
C ASP A 49 -8.46 8.59 21.65
N THR A 50 -7.78 9.72 21.37
CA THR A 50 -8.39 11.06 21.46
C THR A 50 -8.70 11.58 20.05
N PRO A 51 -9.96 11.59 19.58
CA PRO A 51 -10.33 12.13 18.29
C PRO A 51 -9.96 13.61 18.16
N HIS A 52 -9.01 13.88 17.27
CA HIS A 52 -8.54 15.24 16.97
C HIS A 52 -7.87 15.24 15.58
N PRO A 53 -8.07 16.27 14.73
CA PRO A 53 -7.50 16.30 13.39
C PRO A 53 -5.96 16.28 13.35
N GLU A 54 -5.30 16.69 14.42
CA GLU A 54 -3.84 16.63 14.56
C GLU A 54 -3.34 15.38 15.29
N LYS A 55 -4.21 14.36 15.48
CA LYS A 55 -3.87 13.10 16.15
C LYS A 55 -4.22 11.86 15.35
N SER A 56 -4.61 11.99 14.10
CA SER A 56 -4.93 10.87 13.22
C SER A 56 -3.67 10.09 12.87
N LEU A 57 -3.59 8.82 13.29
CA LEU A 57 -2.48 7.93 12.94
C LEU A 57 -2.50 7.58 11.45
N TYR A 58 -3.68 7.61 10.82
CA TYR A 58 -3.81 7.47 9.38
C TYR A 58 -3.13 8.63 8.63
N TRP A 59 -3.36 9.88 9.08
CA TRP A 59 -2.68 11.04 8.52
C TRP A 59 -1.16 10.96 8.70
N PHE A 60 -0.71 10.55 9.87
CA PHE A 60 0.73 10.42 10.16
C PHE A 60 1.41 9.42 9.23
N ALA A 61 0.77 8.28 8.98
CA ALA A 61 1.33 7.21 8.15
C ALA A 61 1.59 7.64 6.70
N TYR A 62 0.70 8.44 6.10
CA TYR A 62 0.74 8.72 4.67
C TYR A 62 1.18 10.15 4.31
N ASN A 63 1.40 11.03 5.30
CA ASN A 63 1.79 12.41 5.02
C ASN A 63 3.12 12.83 5.66
N SER A 64 3.91 11.89 6.16
CA SER A 64 5.30 12.16 6.58
C SER A 64 6.13 12.70 5.41
N ASN A 65 7.17 13.47 5.72
CA ASN A 65 8.06 14.16 4.77
C ASN A 65 7.40 15.28 3.92
N LYS A 66 6.13 15.60 4.13
CA LYS A 66 5.44 16.67 3.39
C LYS A 66 5.48 17.98 4.17
N ARG A 67 5.54 19.11 3.47
CA ARG A 67 5.21 20.43 4.02
C ARG A 67 3.72 20.66 3.80
N GLY A 68 2.98 21.26 4.73
CA GLY A 68 1.52 21.45 4.65
C GLY A 68 1.13 22.92 4.56
N ILE A 69 0.26 23.25 3.60
CA ILE A 69 -0.43 24.54 3.51
C ILE A 69 -1.93 24.33 3.41
N THR A 70 -2.69 25.38 3.74
CA THR A 70 -4.13 25.43 3.52
C THR A 70 -4.44 26.38 2.37
N LEU A 71 -5.31 25.99 1.43
CA LEU A 71 -5.72 26.80 0.28
C LEU A 71 -7.11 26.38 -0.22
N ASN A 72 -8.02 27.33 -0.34
CA ASN A 72 -9.31 27.14 -1.00
C ASN A 72 -9.17 27.40 -2.51
N ILE A 73 -8.92 26.33 -3.29
CA ILE A 73 -8.76 26.42 -4.75
C ILE A 73 -10.07 26.66 -5.51
N GLU A 74 -11.22 26.58 -4.84
CA GLU A 74 -12.51 26.90 -5.46
C GLU A 74 -12.76 28.41 -5.51
N ALA A 75 -12.07 29.19 -4.68
CA ALA A 75 -12.13 30.66 -4.70
C ALA A 75 -11.13 31.24 -5.72
N ASP A 76 -11.49 32.34 -6.37
CA ASP A 76 -10.67 33.02 -7.38
C ASP A 76 -9.26 33.38 -6.85
N ASP A 77 -9.19 33.93 -5.64
CA ASP A 77 -7.90 34.22 -4.99
C ASP A 77 -7.07 32.96 -4.74
N GLY A 78 -7.72 31.85 -4.35
CA GLY A 78 -7.05 30.55 -4.18
C GLY A 78 -6.51 30.00 -5.50
N GLN A 79 -7.27 30.11 -6.59
CA GLN A 79 -6.81 29.73 -7.93
C GLN A 79 -5.60 30.56 -8.37
N ARG A 80 -5.64 31.88 -8.11
CA ARG A 80 -4.54 32.78 -8.43
C ARG A 80 -3.27 32.39 -7.64
N ILE A 81 -3.41 32.13 -6.36
CA ILE A 81 -2.30 31.70 -5.50
C ILE A 81 -1.75 30.34 -5.96
N LEU A 82 -2.62 29.38 -6.30
CA LEU A 82 -2.17 28.08 -6.80
C LEU A 82 -1.38 28.24 -8.11
N LYS A 83 -1.81 29.10 -9.03
CA LYS A 83 -1.09 29.40 -10.28
C LYS A 83 0.31 29.98 -10.02
N GLU A 84 0.49 30.79 -8.99
CA GLU A 84 1.82 31.26 -8.60
C GLU A 84 2.70 30.12 -8.05
N LEU A 85 2.14 29.23 -7.21
CA LEU A 85 2.86 28.05 -6.72
C LEU A 85 3.25 27.11 -7.86
N VAL A 86 2.40 26.92 -8.86
CA VAL A 86 2.68 26.09 -10.06
C VAL A 86 3.94 26.54 -10.79
N LYS A 87 4.26 27.83 -10.83
CA LYS A 87 5.49 28.34 -11.48
C LYS A 87 6.75 27.76 -10.84
N THR A 88 6.68 27.33 -9.58
CA THR A 88 7.80 26.76 -8.82
C THR A 88 7.80 25.22 -8.81
N ALA A 89 6.74 24.57 -9.30
CA ALA A 89 6.55 23.13 -9.20
C ALA A 89 7.01 22.38 -10.45
N ASP A 90 7.46 21.15 -10.25
CA ASP A 90 7.78 20.17 -11.30
C ASP A 90 6.64 19.19 -11.51
N PHE A 91 5.94 18.85 -10.41
CA PHE A 91 4.85 17.89 -10.39
C PHE A 91 3.62 18.50 -9.71
N ILE A 92 2.45 18.12 -10.20
CA ILE A 92 1.17 18.32 -9.53
C ILE A 92 0.52 16.94 -9.44
N ILE A 93 0.04 16.58 -8.25
CA ILE A 93 -0.68 15.33 -8.02
C ILE A 93 -2.07 15.71 -7.52
N GLU A 94 -3.10 15.15 -8.12
CA GLU A 94 -4.49 15.44 -7.74
C GLU A 94 -5.33 14.16 -7.74
N SER A 95 -6.46 14.17 -7.03
CA SER A 95 -7.43 13.07 -6.98
C SER A 95 -8.88 13.55 -7.04
N PHE A 96 -9.10 14.70 -7.68
CA PHE A 96 -10.44 15.25 -7.88
C PHE A 96 -11.24 14.45 -8.91
N PRO A 97 -12.57 14.58 -8.92
CA PRO A 97 -13.39 14.05 -10.01
C PRO A 97 -12.92 14.53 -11.37
N PRO A 98 -13.00 13.68 -12.42
CA PRO A 98 -12.63 14.08 -13.78
C PRO A 98 -13.29 15.38 -14.21
N GLY A 99 -12.50 16.31 -14.80
CA GLY A 99 -12.96 17.62 -15.23
C GLY A 99 -13.05 18.70 -14.15
N PHE A 100 -12.88 18.35 -12.87
CA PHE A 100 -12.93 19.37 -11.79
C PHE A 100 -11.83 20.42 -11.94
N MET A 101 -10.58 20.01 -12.15
CA MET A 101 -9.48 20.94 -12.38
C MET A 101 -9.71 21.83 -13.62
N ASP A 102 -10.26 21.27 -14.69
CA ASP A 102 -10.61 22.04 -15.91
C ASP A 102 -11.68 23.08 -15.63
N SER A 103 -12.70 22.74 -14.83
CA SER A 103 -13.78 23.65 -14.46
C SER A 103 -13.30 24.88 -13.67
N LEU A 104 -12.17 24.74 -12.96
CA LEU A 104 -11.51 25.82 -12.22
C LEU A 104 -10.45 26.56 -13.07
N GLY A 105 -10.28 26.22 -14.36
CA GLY A 105 -9.21 26.77 -15.18
C GLY A 105 -7.80 26.36 -14.68
N LEU A 106 -7.70 25.16 -14.11
CA LEU A 106 -6.49 24.55 -13.56
C LEU A 106 -6.17 23.19 -14.24
N GLY A 107 -6.80 22.89 -15.38
CA GLY A 107 -6.52 21.70 -16.17
C GLY A 107 -5.12 21.70 -16.79
N TYR A 108 -4.67 20.53 -17.26
CA TYR A 108 -3.30 20.33 -17.75
C TYR A 108 -2.85 21.37 -18.79
N SER A 109 -3.69 21.71 -19.77
CA SER A 109 -3.36 22.69 -20.79
C SER A 109 -3.03 24.07 -20.20
N THR A 110 -3.82 24.53 -19.23
CA THR A 110 -3.59 25.78 -18.51
C THR A 110 -2.30 25.70 -17.68
N LEU A 111 -2.12 24.64 -16.91
CA LEU A 111 -0.93 24.44 -16.06
C LEU A 111 0.35 24.40 -16.92
N ASN A 112 0.33 23.70 -18.05
CA ASN A 112 1.45 23.65 -18.98
C ASN A 112 1.71 24.99 -19.68
N SER A 113 0.71 25.86 -19.82
CA SER A 113 0.93 27.23 -20.32
C SER A 113 1.64 28.12 -19.29
N ILE A 114 1.40 27.89 -17.99
CA ILE A 114 2.03 28.60 -16.87
C ILE A 114 3.46 28.11 -16.65
N LYS A 115 3.65 26.81 -16.66
CA LYS A 115 4.95 26.14 -16.45
C LYS A 115 5.14 25.08 -17.53
N LYS A 116 5.93 25.39 -18.55
CA LYS A 116 6.31 24.39 -19.57
C LYS A 116 7.02 23.20 -18.94
N GLY A 117 6.65 22.02 -19.39
CA GLY A 117 7.21 20.78 -18.85
C GLY A 117 6.63 20.32 -17.52
N ILE A 118 5.55 20.96 -17.01
CA ILE A 118 4.85 20.48 -15.83
C ILE A 118 4.31 19.06 -16.04
N ILE A 119 4.37 18.23 -15.01
CA ILE A 119 3.76 16.90 -15.00
C ILE A 119 2.55 16.93 -14.08
N LEU A 120 1.38 16.58 -14.61
CA LEU A 120 0.14 16.44 -13.84
C LEU A 120 -0.22 14.98 -13.71
N THR A 121 -0.27 14.46 -12.49
CA THR A 121 -0.70 13.08 -12.21
C THR A 121 -2.08 13.11 -11.56
N SER A 122 -3.07 12.55 -12.27
CA SER A 122 -4.46 12.45 -11.84
C SER A 122 -4.77 11.03 -11.38
N ILE A 123 -5.24 10.86 -10.16
CA ILE A 123 -5.56 9.55 -9.55
C ILE A 123 -7.05 9.51 -9.29
N THR A 124 -7.79 8.73 -10.07
CA THR A 124 -9.24 8.63 -9.95
C THR A 124 -9.70 7.19 -9.88
N PRO A 125 -10.90 6.92 -9.38
CA PRO A 125 -11.41 5.56 -9.26
C PRO A 125 -11.40 4.76 -10.56
N PHE A 126 -11.76 5.40 -11.68
CA PHE A 126 -11.95 4.73 -12.97
C PHE A 126 -11.18 5.37 -14.13
N GLY A 127 -10.29 6.33 -13.85
CA GLY A 127 -9.57 7.09 -14.88
C GLY A 127 -10.32 8.34 -15.35
N GLN A 128 -9.65 9.17 -16.14
CA GLN A 128 -10.18 10.44 -16.66
C GLN A 128 -11.19 10.24 -17.82
N ALA A 129 -11.27 9.04 -18.37
CA ALA A 129 -12.12 8.71 -19.51
C ALA A 129 -12.86 7.38 -19.30
N GLY A 130 -13.85 7.11 -20.16
CA GLY A 130 -14.61 5.87 -20.15
C GLY A 130 -15.99 5.99 -19.47
N PRO A 131 -16.78 4.92 -19.52
CA PRO A 131 -18.20 4.95 -19.11
C PRO A 131 -18.41 5.13 -17.61
N TYR A 132 -17.41 4.86 -16.79
CA TYR A 132 -17.51 4.91 -15.33
C TYR A 132 -16.77 6.11 -14.70
N LYS A 133 -16.18 6.99 -15.51
CA LYS A 133 -15.35 8.10 -15.03
C LYS A 133 -16.02 8.97 -13.95
N ASP A 134 -17.34 9.15 -14.06
CA ASP A 134 -18.12 10.01 -13.18
C ASP A 134 -18.79 9.25 -12.02
N TYR A 135 -18.50 7.94 -11.86
CA TYR A 135 -19.07 7.15 -10.78
C TYR A 135 -18.43 7.50 -9.44
N GLN A 136 -19.29 7.72 -8.45
CA GLN A 136 -18.85 7.83 -7.06
C GLN A 136 -18.52 6.43 -6.53
N THR A 137 -17.47 6.33 -5.75
CA THR A 137 -16.99 5.05 -5.25
C THR A 137 -16.32 5.17 -3.87
N SER A 138 -15.99 4.02 -3.35
CA SER A 138 -15.13 3.81 -2.18
C SER A 138 -14.13 2.69 -2.50
N ASP A 139 -13.12 2.50 -1.67
CA ASP A 139 -12.11 1.46 -1.87
C ASP A 139 -12.74 0.08 -2.10
N ILE A 140 -13.73 -0.30 -1.29
CA ILE A 140 -14.41 -1.62 -1.43
C ILE A 140 -15.14 -1.78 -2.77
N VAL A 141 -15.74 -0.71 -3.30
CA VAL A 141 -16.41 -0.75 -4.62
C VAL A 141 -15.37 -0.93 -5.72
N THR A 142 -14.28 -0.17 -5.66
CA THR A 142 -13.18 -0.29 -6.63
C THR A 142 -12.52 -1.67 -6.57
N MET A 143 -12.29 -2.21 -5.37
CA MET A 143 -11.81 -3.58 -5.17
C MET A 143 -12.78 -4.63 -5.73
N GLY A 144 -14.09 -4.41 -5.59
CA GLY A 144 -15.12 -5.26 -6.20
C GLY A 144 -15.08 -5.24 -7.72
N MET A 145 -15.02 -4.04 -8.31
CA MET A 145 -15.01 -3.85 -9.76
C MET A 145 -13.67 -4.22 -10.42
N SER A 146 -12.59 -4.31 -9.66
CA SER A 146 -11.30 -4.81 -10.15
C SER A 146 -11.20 -6.34 -10.18
N GLY A 147 -12.13 -7.05 -9.52
CA GLY A 147 -12.13 -8.51 -9.40
C GLY A 147 -11.34 -9.08 -8.21
N ILE A 148 -10.51 -8.28 -7.51
CA ILE A 148 -9.73 -8.76 -6.35
C ILE A 148 -10.64 -9.24 -5.24
N LEU A 149 -11.69 -8.48 -4.94
CA LEU A 149 -12.63 -8.82 -3.87
C LEU A 149 -13.31 -10.18 -4.12
N TYR A 150 -13.57 -10.53 -5.38
CA TYR A 150 -14.15 -11.83 -5.73
C TYR A 150 -13.27 -13.00 -5.29
N GLN A 151 -11.95 -12.83 -5.30
CA GLN A 151 -10.97 -13.85 -4.94
C GLN A 151 -10.55 -13.82 -3.47
N THR A 152 -11.06 -12.87 -2.67
CA THR A 152 -10.67 -12.69 -1.27
C THR A 152 -11.71 -13.27 -0.32
N GLY A 153 -11.28 -14.13 0.59
CA GLY A 153 -12.12 -14.77 1.62
C GLY A 153 -12.31 -16.27 1.47
N ASP A 154 -13.18 -16.83 2.31
CA ASP A 154 -13.48 -18.25 2.33
C ASP A 154 -14.40 -18.66 1.16
N PRO A 155 -14.24 -19.89 0.61
CA PRO A 155 -15.03 -20.34 -0.54
C PRO A 155 -16.53 -20.39 -0.29
N ASN A 156 -16.95 -20.70 0.95
CA ASN A 156 -18.33 -20.90 1.34
C ASN A 156 -18.96 -19.67 2.02
N ARG A 157 -18.28 -18.52 1.99
CA ARG A 157 -18.74 -17.24 2.55
C ARG A 157 -18.76 -16.16 1.47
N PRO A 158 -19.48 -15.06 1.68
CA PRO A 158 -19.35 -13.88 0.83
C PRO A 158 -17.89 -13.40 0.78
N PRO A 159 -17.48 -12.72 -0.31
CA PRO A 159 -16.20 -12.06 -0.37
C PRO A 159 -15.96 -11.12 0.82
N VAL A 160 -14.72 -11.02 1.27
CA VAL A 160 -14.36 -10.13 2.37
C VAL A 160 -13.37 -9.07 1.89
N ASN A 161 -13.46 -7.88 2.46
CA ASN A 161 -12.49 -6.83 2.20
C ASN A 161 -11.24 -7.02 3.08
N ILE A 162 -10.10 -6.57 2.59
CA ILE A 162 -8.88 -6.44 3.38
C ILE A 162 -9.07 -5.22 4.30
N SER A 163 -8.62 -5.33 5.56
CA SER A 163 -8.87 -4.32 6.60
C SER A 163 -8.25 -2.94 6.31
N ILE A 164 -7.29 -2.88 5.38
CA ILE A 164 -6.63 -1.64 4.94
C ILE A 164 -7.08 -1.36 3.50
N PRO A 165 -7.42 -0.12 3.12
CA PRO A 165 -7.71 0.24 1.75
C PRO A 165 -6.61 -0.23 0.80
N GLN A 166 -6.96 -0.89 -0.29
CA GLN A 166 -5.99 -1.50 -1.21
C GLN A 166 -5.94 -0.76 -2.55
N ALA A 167 -7.09 -0.44 -3.14
CA ALA A 167 -7.14 0.16 -4.45
C ALA A 167 -6.39 1.50 -4.51
N CYS A 168 -6.56 2.35 -3.48
CA CYS A 168 -5.86 3.62 -3.38
C CYS A 168 -4.34 3.44 -3.15
N LEU A 169 -3.91 2.40 -2.42
CA LEU A 169 -2.49 2.16 -2.20
C LEU A 169 -1.81 1.64 -3.47
N HIS A 170 -2.45 0.73 -4.20
CA HIS A 170 -1.95 0.28 -5.50
C HIS A 170 -1.86 1.44 -6.49
N ALA A 171 -2.94 2.21 -6.64
CA ALA A 171 -2.96 3.38 -7.51
C ALA A 171 -1.93 4.44 -7.11
N GLY A 172 -1.73 4.67 -5.81
CA GLY A 172 -0.71 5.60 -5.31
C GLY A 172 0.72 5.18 -5.66
N ALA A 173 1.02 3.88 -5.62
CA ALA A 173 2.30 3.34 -6.06
C ALA A 173 2.48 3.47 -7.58
N ASP A 174 1.47 3.07 -8.36
CA ASP A 174 1.50 3.20 -9.82
C ASP A 174 1.59 4.66 -10.26
N ALA A 175 0.92 5.58 -9.55
CA ALA A 175 1.00 7.01 -9.78
C ALA A 175 2.42 7.56 -9.57
N ALA A 176 3.10 7.11 -8.51
CA ALA A 176 4.49 7.48 -8.29
C ALA A 176 5.39 6.96 -9.43
N VAL A 177 5.20 5.72 -9.87
CA VAL A 177 5.92 5.15 -11.02
C VAL A 177 5.60 5.91 -12.30
N GLY A 178 4.32 6.16 -12.59
CA GLY A 178 3.90 6.93 -13.77
C GLY A 178 4.46 8.34 -13.78
N THR A 179 4.46 9.03 -12.63
CA THR A 179 5.08 10.35 -12.48
C THR A 179 6.59 10.31 -12.77
N MET A 180 7.29 9.27 -12.32
CA MET A 180 8.72 9.09 -12.56
C MET A 180 9.02 8.77 -14.03
N ILE A 181 8.18 8.00 -14.71
CA ILE A 181 8.29 7.75 -16.16
C ILE A 181 8.11 9.07 -16.92
N ALA A 182 7.10 9.86 -16.55
CA ALA A 182 6.86 11.18 -17.15
C ALA A 182 8.02 12.14 -16.88
N TYR A 183 8.61 12.09 -15.68
CA TYR A 183 9.79 12.86 -15.32
C TYR A 183 11.00 12.48 -16.19
N TYR A 184 11.27 11.18 -16.33
CA TYR A 184 12.36 10.71 -17.19
C TYR A 184 12.16 11.15 -18.65
N HIS A 185 10.93 11.05 -19.18
CA HIS A 185 10.61 11.55 -20.51
C HIS A 185 10.88 13.05 -20.62
N ARG A 186 10.48 13.85 -19.63
CA ARG A 186 10.75 15.29 -19.59
C ARG A 186 12.24 15.61 -19.61
N GLU A 187 13.06 14.87 -18.85
CA GLU A 187 14.50 15.08 -18.84
C GLU A 187 15.15 14.80 -20.22
N MET A 188 14.55 13.91 -21.01
CA MET A 188 15.05 13.57 -22.35
C MET A 188 14.54 14.51 -23.45
N THR A 189 13.33 15.06 -23.31
CA THR A 189 12.61 15.78 -24.38
C THR A 189 12.32 17.24 -24.06
N GLY A 190 12.33 17.61 -22.81
CA GLY A 190 11.85 18.90 -22.30
C GLY A 190 10.31 18.98 -22.18
N GLU A 191 9.57 17.93 -22.53
CA GLU A 191 8.11 17.93 -22.58
C GLU A 191 7.50 17.29 -21.33
N GLY A 192 6.60 18.03 -20.66
CA GLY A 192 5.74 17.48 -19.60
C GLY A 192 4.55 16.73 -20.19
N GLN A 193 3.80 16.03 -19.32
CA GLN A 193 2.62 15.28 -19.74
C GLN A 193 1.62 15.13 -18.59
N GLN A 194 0.39 14.78 -18.95
CA GLN A 194 -0.60 14.30 -18.00
C GLN A 194 -0.49 12.79 -17.85
N VAL A 195 -0.50 12.31 -16.61
CA VAL A 195 -0.50 10.91 -16.23
C VAL A 195 -1.86 10.58 -15.63
N ASP A 196 -2.59 9.67 -16.24
CA ASP A 196 -3.93 9.23 -15.81
C ASP A 196 -3.84 7.85 -15.14
N ILE A 197 -4.21 7.79 -13.88
CA ILE A 197 -4.17 6.56 -13.07
C ILE A 197 -5.58 6.19 -12.62
N SER A 198 -6.03 5.03 -13.07
CA SER A 198 -7.29 4.42 -12.63
C SER A 198 -7.04 3.45 -11.48
N MET A 199 -7.66 3.69 -10.31
CA MET A 199 -7.58 2.79 -9.16
C MET A 199 -8.10 1.38 -9.50
N GLN A 200 -9.16 1.29 -10.31
CA GLN A 200 -9.66 0.01 -10.80
C GLN A 200 -8.61 -0.74 -11.64
N GLN A 201 -7.95 -0.03 -12.55
CA GLN A 201 -6.94 -0.61 -13.41
C GLN A 201 -5.73 -1.08 -12.60
N SER A 202 -5.23 -0.25 -11.68
CA SER A 202 -4.12 -0.58 -10.79
C SER A 202 -4.43 -1.85 -9.98
N ALA A 203 -5.63 -1.94 -9.39
CA ALA A 203 -6.03 -3.13 -8.66
C ALA A 203 -6.20 -4.36 -9.57
N ALA A 204 -6.82 -4.21 -10.75
CA ALA A 204 -7.02 -5.32 -11.69
C ALA A 204 -5.71 -5.89 -12.25
N TRP A 205 -4.65 -5.07 -12.34
CA TRP A 205 -3.32 -5.50 -12.79
C TRP A 205 -2.75 -6.66 -11.96
N PHE A 206 -3.06 -6.73 -10.66
CA PHE A 206 -2.64 -7.83 -9.79
C PHE A 206 -3.29 -9.18 -10.14
N LEU A 207 -4.33 -9.18 -10.98
CA LEU A 207 -4.98 -10.38 -11.49
C LEU A 207 -4.42 -10.82 -12.85
N ALA A 208 -3.24 -10.37 -13.23
CA ALA A 208 -2.63 -10.65 -14.52
C ALA A 208 -2.54 -12.15 -14.88
N ASN A 209 -2.47 -13.05 -13.89
CA ASN A 209 -2.51 -14.50 -14.10
C ASN A 209 -3.92 -15.07 -14.23
N ALA A 210 -4.94 -14.40 -13.71
CA ALA A 210 -6.32 -14.90 -13.72
C ALA A 210 -6.98 -14.74 -15.09
N ILE A 211 -6.65 -13.67 -15.81
CA ILE A 211 -7.22 -13.36 -17.12
C ILE A 211 -6.79 -14.39 -18.18
N PRO A 212 -5.48 -14.69 -18.38
CA PRO A 212 -5.04 -15.74 -19.29
C PRO A 212 -5.59 -17.13 -18.93
N LEU A 213 -5.75 -17.42 -17.63
CA LEU A 213 -6.35 -18.70 -17.22
C LEU A 213 -7.80 -18.83 -17.68
N TRP A 214 -8.59 -17.77 -17.56
CA TRP A 214 -9.94 -17.72 -18.09
C TRP A 214 -9.96 -17.83 -19.61
N GLU A 215 -9.16 -17.03 -20.33
CA GLU A 215 -9.11 -17.00 -21.79
C GLU A 215 -8.70 -18.34 -22.39
N LEU A 216 -7.71 -19.03 -21.80
CA LEU A 216 -7.16 -20.26 -22.36
C LEU A 216 -7.89 -21.52 -21.89
N SER A 217 -8.49 -21.51 -20.70
CA SER A 217 -9.01 -22.72 -20.05
C SER A 217 -10.46 -22.60 -19.58
N GLY A 218 -11.09 -21.43 -19.68
CA GLY A 218 -12.45 -21.18 -19.17
C GLY A 218 -12.56 -21.30 -17.64
N VAL A 219 -11.43 -21.29 -16.92
CA VAL A 219 -11.40 -21.47 -15.47
C VAL A 219 -11.52 -20.13 -14.76
N ILE A 220 -12.59 -19.97 -13.98
CA ILE A 220 -12.74 -18.81 -13.09
C ILE A 220 -12.03 -19.14 -11.76
N LEU A 221 -10.97 -18.39 -11.44
CA LEU A 221 -10.33 -18.47 -10.14
C LEU A 221 -11.33 -18.06 -9.06
N LYS A 222 -11.50 -18.93 -8.07
CA LYS A 222 -12.36 -18.69 -6.92
C LYS A 222 -11.52 -18.43 -5.68
N ARG A 223 -12.10 -17.70 -4.69
CA ARG A 223 -11.48 -17.55 -3.39
C ARG A 223 -11.34 -18.90 -2.71
N ALA A 224 -10.25 -19.09 -2.01
CA ALA A 224 -9.89 -20.34 -1.35
C ALA A 224 -9.63 -20.17 0.16
N GLY A 225 -9.61 -18.95 0.69
CA GLY A 225 -9.35 -18.68 2.11
C GLY A 225 -8.00 -19.23 2.56
N ALA A 226 -8.03 -20.01 3.61
CA ALA A 226 -6.86 -20.69 4.18
C ALA A 226 -6.43 -21.94 3.40
N PHE A 227 -7.02 -22.22 2.24
CA PHE A 227 -6.84 -23.43 1.47
C PHE A 227 -6.34 -23.14 0.06
N ARG A 228 -5.88 -24.19 -0.60
CA ARG A 228 -5.59 -24.22 -2.03
C ARG A 228 -6.44 -25.30 -2.70
N TRP A 229 -6.99 -24.98 -3.85
CA TRP A 229 -7.66 -25.95 -4.71
C TRP A 229 -6.63 -26.78 -5.47
N SER A 230 -6.85 -28.09 -5.52
CA SER A 230 -6.16 -29.06 -6.37
C SER A 230 -7.20 -29.74 -7.25
N VAL A 231 -6.76 -30.64 -8.15
CA VAL A 231 -7.67 -31.32 -9.09
C VAL A 231 -8.74 -32.13 -8.34
N ASN A 232 -8.33 -32.88 -7.30
CA ASN A 232 -9.21 -33.82 -6.61
C ASN A 232 -9.35 -33.51 -5.12
N SER A 233 -8.75 -32.44 -4.61
CA SER A 233 -8.72 -32.14 -3.18
C SER A 233 -8.57 -30.64 -2.88
N THR A 234 -8.84 -30.30 -1.64
CA THR A 234 -8.55 -28.98 -1.06
C THR A 234 -7.49 -29.13 0.01
N GLN A 235 -6.39 -28.42 -0.11
CA GLN A 235 -5.23 -28.52 0.77
C GLN A 235 -5.12 -27.29 1.66
N LYS A 236 -4.99 -27.52 2.97
CA LYS A 236 -4.78 -26.44 3.95
C LYS A 236 -3.41 -25.81 3.75
N GLN A 237 -3.33 -24.49 3.77
CA GLN A 237 -2.08 -23.72 3.67
C GLN A 237 -1.79 -22.90 4.92
N VAL A 238 -2.83 -22.39 5.57
CA VAL A 238 -2.72 -21.66 6.83
C VAL A 238 -3.13 -22.56 7.96
N TRP A 239 -2.21 -22.81 8.88
CA TRP A 239 -2.35 -23.77 9.97
C TRP A 239 -2.29 -23.06 11.30
N GLN A 240 -3.20 -23.38 12.19
CA GLN A 240 -3.16 -22.87 13.55
C GLN A 240 -2.02 -23.54 14.32
N CYS A 241 -1.32 -22.76 15.13
CA CYS A 241 -0.33 -23.19 16.11
C CYS A 241 -0.70 -22.65 17.50
N GLN A 242 0.13 -22.88 18.50
CA GLN A 242 -0.20 -22.56 19.88
C GLN A 242 -0.49 -21.06 20.11
N ASP A 243 0.22 -20.17 19.42
CA ASP A 243 0.18 -18.70 19.61
C ASP A 243 -0.16 -17.91 18.33
N GLY A 244 -0.77 -18.58 17.34
CA GLY A 244 -1.17 -17.93 16.09
C GLY A 244 -1.25 -18.88 14.92
N TYR A 245 -0.61 -18.51 13.80
CA TYR A 245 -0.69 -19.28 12.57
C TYR A 245 0.67 -19.41 11.89
N VAL A 246 0.82 -20.51 11.13
CA VAL A 246 1.95 -20.73 10.22
C VAL A 246 1.44 -21.02 8.82
N PHE A 247 2.25 -20.69 7.83
CA PHE A 247 2.03 -21.08 6.45
C PHE A 247 2.85 -22.33 6.16
N PHE A 248 2.20 -23.38 5.72
CA PHE A 248 2.83 -24.59 5.23
C PHE A 248 2.12 -25.09 4.00
N PHE A 249 2.87 -25.22 2.91
CA PHE A 249 2.36 -25.68 1.64
C PHE A 249 2.82 -27.10 1.34
N MET A 250 1.87 -28.00 1.19
CA MET A 250 2.14 -29.41 0.90
C MET A 250 2.49 -29.60 -0.58
N VAL A 251 3.79 -29.65 -0.88
CA VAL A 251 4.31 -29.92 -2.22
C VAL A 251 4.75 -31.39 -2.31
N GLY A 252 4.12 -32.15 -3.20
CA GLY A 252 4.51 -33.55 -3.43
C GLY A 252 5.62 -33.71 -4.47
N GLY A 253 6.00 -34.95 -4.71
CA GLY A 253 7.05 -35.34 -5.64
C GLY A 253 8.45 -34.92 -5.17
N ARG A 254 9.44 -35.07 -6.05
CA ARG A 254 10.86 -34.77 -5.70
C ARG A 254 11.08 -33.37 -5.13
N ALA A 255 10.29 -32.38 -5.54
CA ALA A 255 10.43 -31.01 -5.07
C ALA A 255 10.06 -30.84 -3.59
N GLY A 256 9.05 -31.60 -3.10
CA GLY A 256 8.54 -31.49 -1.74
C GLY A 256 8.98 -32.62 -0.80
N ALA A 257 9.49 -33.73 -1.35
CA ALA A 257 9.82 -34.92 -0.59
C ALA A 257 10.75 -34.63 0.59
N LYS A 258 11.81 -33.85 0.40
CA LYS A 258 12.72 -33.44 1.45
C LYS A 258 12.00 -32.75 2.62
N THR A 259 11.12 -31.80 2.31
CA THR A 259 10.33 -31.07 3.32
C THR A 259 9.48 -32.04 4.15
N PHE A 260 8.82 -32.99 3.51
CA PHE A 260 8.02 -33.97 4.23
C PHE A 260 8.85 -34.97 5.03
N HIS A 261 9.95 -35.48 4.48
CA HIS A 261 10.85 -36.37 5.22
C HIS A 261 11.37 -35.72 6.51
N GLU A 262 11.84 -34.49 6.40
CA GLU A 262 12.34 -33.74 7.56
C GLU A 262 11.22 -33.40 8.55
N LEU A 263 10.03 -33.02 8.08
CA LEU A 263 8.90 -32.77 8.96
C LEU A 263 8.45 -34.02 9.70
N VAL A 264 8.31 -35.14 8.98
CA VAL A 264 7.92 -36.44 9.61
C VAL A 264 8.99 -36.91 10.58
N SER A 265 10.28 -36.77 10.25
CA SER A 265 11.37 -37.07 11.14
C SER A 265 11.35 -36.25 12.43
N TRP A 266 11.04 -34.94 12.30
CA TRP A 266 10.86 -34.06 13.45
C TRP A 266 9.67 -34.50 14.30
N MET A 267 8.51 -34.71 13.68
CA MET A 267 7.32 -35.23 14.38
C MET A 267 7.60 -36.59 15.06
N ASP A 268 8.40 -37.45 14.43
CA ASP A 268 8.77 -38.75 14.98
C ASP A 268 9.67 -38.64 16.22
N SER A 269 10.63 -37.71 16.19
CA SER A 269 11.50 -37.44 17.35
C SER A 269 10.72 -36.97 18.59
N GLU A 270 9.50 -36.46 18.40
CA GLU A 270 8.60 -36.07 19.48
C GLU A 270 7.45 -37.08 19.74
N GLY A 271 7.48 -38.23 19.06
CA GLY A 271 6.46 -39.25 19.20
C GLY A 271 5.10 -38.88 18.59
N MET A 272 5.06 -37.92 17.67
CA MET A 272 3.83 -37.39 17.05
C MET A 272 3.61 -37.88 15.62
N ALA A 273 4.60 -38.52 14.97
CA ALA A 273 4.41 -39.13 13.67
C ALA A 273 3.67 -40.48 13.82
N ASN A 274 2.66 -40.70 12.97
CA ASN A 274 1.97 -41.98 12.89
C ASN A 274 2.58 -42.88 11.80
N GLU A 275 2.19 -44.18 11.82
CA GLU A 275 2.69 -45.16 10.86
C GLU A 275 2.37 -44.79 9.40
N TYR A 276 1.19 -44.19 9.17
CA TYR A 276 0.79 -43.76 7.86
C TYR A 276 1.78 -42.75 7.26
N LEU A 277 2.14 -41.66 7.98
CA LEU A 277 3.10 -40.65 7.51
C LEU A 277 4.48 -41.23 7.22
N ARG A 278 4.93 -42.23 8.03
CA ARG A 278 6.21 -42.91 7.81
C ARG A 278 6.22 -43.79 6.57
N SER A 279 5.05 -44.36 6.20
CA SER A 279 4.91 -45.30 5.07
C SER A 279 4.77 -44.62 3.71
N ILE A 280 4.56 -43.29 3.66
CA ILE A 280 4.31 -42.58 2.41
C ILE A 280 5.60 -42.44 1.58
N ASP A 281 5.52 -42.82 0.32
CA ASP A 281 6.53 -42.49 -0.69
C ASP A 281 6.37 -41.06 -1.16
N TRP A 282 7.01 -40.10 -0.45
CA TRP A 282 6.90 -38.68 -0.70
C TRP A 282 7.47 -38.26 -2.05
N GLU A 283 8.43 -39.01 -2.62
CA GLU A 283 9.03 -38.69 -3.92
C GLU A 283 8.07 -38.94 -5.08
N ASN A 284 7.21 -39.95 -4.95
CA ASN A 284 6.27 -40.34 -5.99
C ASN A 284 4.83 -39.86 -5.73
N LEU A 285 4.55 -39.27 -4.55
CA LEU A 285 3.23 -38.76 -4.21
C LEU A 285 2.94 -37.45 -4.95
N ASP A 286 2.01 -37.48 -5.92
CA ASP A 286 1.55 -36.26 -6.61
C ASP A 286 0.43 -35.58 -5.81
N MET A 287 0.78 -34.61 -4.99
CA MET A 287 -0.16 -33.86 -4.15
C MET A 287 -1.24 -33.11 -4.96
N PHE A 288 -1.08 -32.92 -6.27
CA PHE A 288 -2.12 -32.32 -7.11
C PHE A 288 -3.23 -33.30 -7.48
N LYS A 289 -2.95 -34.60 -7.45
CA LYS A 289 -3.88 -35.66 -7.90
C LYS A 289 -4.46 -36.51 -6.78
N VAL A 290 -3.96 -36.38 -5.55
CA VAL A 290 -4.45 -37.16 -4.42
C VAL A 290 -5.89 -36.85 -4.08
N SER A 291 -6.61 -37.83 -3.54
CA SER A 291 -7.98 -37.67 -3.04
C SER A 291 -8.01 -36.86 -1.73
N GLN A 292 -9.18 -36.34 -1.38
CA GLN A 292 -9.36 -35.63 -0.12
C GLN A 292 -9.01 -36.50 1.10
N ASP A 293 -9.36 -37.77 1.07
CA ASP A 293 -9.06 -38.70 2.17
C ASP A 293 -7.56 -38.82 2.45
N VAL A 294 -6.73 -38.86 1.41
CA VAL A 294 -5.27 -38.87 1.54
C VAL A 294 -4.77 -37.54 2.14
N VAL A 295 -5.28 -36.42 1.64
CA VAL A 295 -4.94 -35.10 2.20
C VAL A 295 -5.31 -35.02 3.67
N ASP A 296 -6.48 -35.49 4.05
CA ASP A 296 -6.97 -35.48 5.43
C ASP A 296 -6.12 -36.37 6.34
N GLN A 297 -5.72 -37.57 5.89
CA GLN A 297 -4.87 -38.46 6.63
C GLN A 297 -3.46 -37.87 6.89
N ILE A 298 -2.92 -37.11 5.91
CA ILE A 298 -1.66 -36.39 6.05
C ILE A 298 -1.85 -35.19 6.98
N SER A 299 -2.90 -34.43 6.80
CA SER A 299 -3.12 -33.14 7.46
C SER A 299 -3.39 -33.24 8.96
N ARG A 300 -4.19 -34.24 9.40
CA ARG A 300 -4.59 -34.38 10.81
C ARG A 300 -3.42 -34.51 11.80
N PRO A 301 -2.42 -35.38 11.58
CA PRO A 301 -1.28 -35.43 12.50
C PRO A 301 -0.40 -34.17 12.42
N ILE A 302 -0.22 -33.59 11.26
CA ILE A 302 0.54 -32.32 11.08
C ILE A 302 -0.17 -31.17 11.83
N GLU A 303 -1.48 -31.09 11.77
CA GLU A 303 -2.26 -30.10 12.51
C GLU A 303 -2.07 -30.22 14.03
N LYS A 304 -2.12 -31.43 14.55
CA LYS A 304 -1.86 -31.69 15.97
C LYS A 304 -0.45 -31.28 16.37
N PHE A 305 0.53 -31.56 15.51
CA PHE A 305 1.92 -31.16 15.74
C PHE A 305 2.07 -29.65 15.78
N PHE A 306 1.48 -28.91 14.85
CA PHE A 306 1.54 -27.44 14.87
C PHE A 306 0.83 -26.85 16.10
N LEU A 307 -0.31 -27.41 16.50
CA LEU A 307 -1.05 -26.95 17.70
C LEU A 307 -0.26 -27.14 19.02
N SER A 308 0.72 -28.03 19.06
CA SER A 308 1.58 -28.24 20.24
C SER A 308 2.80 -27.30 20.30
N HIS A 309 3.04 -26.50 19.27
CA HIS A 309 4.20 -25.62 19.16
C HIS A 309 3.83 -24.16 18.97
N THR A 310 4.68 -23.25 19.42
CA THR A 310 4.61 -21.81 19.14
C THR A 310 5.14 -21.50 17.73
N LYS A 311 4.75 -20.34 17.18
CA LYS A 311 5.30 -19.82 15.92
C LYS A 311 6.84 -19.81 15.91
N LYS A 312 7.44 -19.39 17.02
CA LYS A 312 8.89 -19.29 17.16
C LYS A 312 9.57 -20.66 17.15
N GLU A 313 9.00 -21.65 17.82
CA GLU A 313 9.50 -23.04 17.82
C GLU A 313 9.41 -23.64 16.42
N ILE A 314 8.26 -23.49 15.76
CA ILE A 314 8.06 -23.97 14.38
C ILE A 314 9.06 -23.29 13.43
N ALA A 315 9.21 -21.99 13.49
CA ALA A 315 10.13 -21.25 12.61
C ALA A 315 11.59 -21.69 12.80
N ARG A 316 12.03 -21.87 14.06
CA ARG A 316 13.37 -22.35 14.39
C ARG A 316 13.57 -23.78 13.89
N GLY A 317 12.68 -24.70 14.25
CA GLY A 317 12.77 -26.10 13.86
C GLY A 317 12.71 -26.31 12.35
N ALA A 318 11.91 -25.51 11.63
CA ALA A 318 11.84 -25.51 10.18
C ALA A 318 13.14 -25.03 9.54
N THR A 319 13.73 -23.95 10.07
CA THR A 319 15.01 -23.42 9.58
C THR A 319 16.15 -24.43 9.77
N GLU A 320 16.27 -25.02 10.96
CA GLU A 320 17.30 -26.02 11.30
C GLU A 320 17.26 -27.26 10.39
N ARG A 321 16.06 -27.62 9.92
CA ARG A 321 15.81 -28.81 9.08
C ARG A 321 15.59 -28.49 7.61
N SER A 322 15.67 -27.23 7.23
CA SER A 322 15.36 -26.76 5.86
C SER A 322 13.94 -27.15 5.39
N ILE A 323 12.96 -27.07 6.28
CA ILE A 323 11.55 -27.31 5.99
C ILE A 323 10.90 -26.00 5.52
N SER A 324 10.08 -26.06 4.48
CA SER A 324 9.38 -24.88 3.92
C SER A 324 8.14 -24.51 4.73
N ILE A 325 8.34 -24.02 5.95
CA ILE A 325 7.29 -23.50 6.84
C ILE A 325 7.69 -22.09 7.28
N CYS A 326 6.74 -21.16 7.31
CA CYS A 326 6.98 -19.84 7.84
C CYS A 326 5.86 -19.38 8.78
N PRO A 327 6.17 -18.59 9.82
CA PRO A 327 5.17 -18.01 10.70
C PRO A 327 4.38 -16.91 9.97
N LEU A 328 3.11 -16.73 10.33
CA LEU A 328 2.33 -15.55 9.95
C LEU A 328 2.55 -14.48 11.03
N SER A 329 3.24 -13.43 10.64
CA SER A 329 3.59 -12.33 11.54
C SER A 329 2.42 -11.39 11.77
N SER A 330 2.15 -11.04 13.02
CA SER A 330 1.33 -9.90 13.41
C SER A 330 2.14 -8.61 13.33
N MET A 331 1.49 -7.45 13.48
CA MET A 331 2.20 -6.16 13.55
C MET A 331 3.19 -6.10 14.72
N ALA A 332 2.86 -6.74 15.85
CA ALA A 332 3.76 -6.83 17.00
C ALA A 332 4.99 -7.72 16.71
N ASP A 333 4.81 -8.79 15.93
CA ASP A 333 5.93 -9.64 15.50
C ASP A 333 6.88 -8.86 14.57
N LEU A 334 6.35 -8.02 13.66
CA LEU A 334 7.17 -7.24 12.73
C LEU A 334 8.08 -6.23 13.44
N LEU A 335 7.62 -5.62 14.54
CA LEU A 335 8.45 -4.69 15.32
C LEU A 335 9.67 -5.37 15.97
N ASN A 336 9.61 -6.69 16.18
CA ASN A 336 10.67 -7.50 16.77
C ASN A 336 11.31 -8.45 15.75
N ASP A 337 11.09 -8.23 14.46
CA ASP A 337 11.63 -9.07 13.40
C ASP A 337 13.11 -8.79 13.16
N ALA A 338 13.96 -9.80 13.38
CA ALA A 338 15.42 -9.69 13.27
C ALA A 338 15.90 -9.30 11.86
N GLN A 339 15.17 -9.69 10.81
CA GLN A 339 15.50 -9.31 9.42
C GLN A 339 15.21 -7.83 9.19
N LEU A 340 14.07 -7.32 9.66
CA LEU A 340 13.72 -5.90 9.55
C LEU A 340 14.67 -5.04 10.42
N GLU A 341 15.03 -5.52 11.60
CA GLU A 341 16.02 -4.87 12.47
C GLU A 341 17.39 -4.79 11.79
N SER A 342 17.91 -5.90 11.26
CA SER A 342 19.21 -5.94 10.56
C SER A 342 19.22 -5.05 9.30
N ARG A 343 18.06 -4.82 8.71
CA ARG A 343 17.88 -3.88 7.60
C ARG A 343 17.73 -2.42 8.04
N ASN A 344 17.70 -2.14 9.35
CA ASN A 344 17.38 -0.82 9.91
C ASN A 344 16.07 -0.25 9.33
N PHE A 345 15.03 -1.09 9.27
CA PHE A 345 13.75 -0.73 8.62
C PHE A 345 12.96 0.29 9.43
N TRP A 346 13.19 0.38 10.73
CA TRP A 346 12.47 1.27 11.62
C TRP A 346 13.22 2.58 11.87
N VAL A 347 12.49 3.68 12.03
CA VAL A 347 13.00 4.99 12.41
C VAL A 347 12.04 5.65 13.41
N GLU A 348 12.60 6.25 14.46
CA GLU A 348 11.84 7.08 15.38
C GLU A 348 11.81 8.53 14.89
N ILE A 349 10.61 9.09 14.77
CA ILE A 349 10.36 10.48 14.38
C ILE A 349 9.76 11.22 15.57
N GLU A 350 10.30 12.40 15.86
CA GLU A 350 9.80 13.26 16.91
C GLU A 350 8.45 13.89 16.54
N HIS A 351 7.53 13.89 17.48
CA HIS A 351 6.25 14.58 17.45
C HIS A 351 6.20 15.59 18.61
N PRO A 352 6.80 16.78 18.46
CA PRO A 352 6.87 17.78 19.54
C PRO A 352 5.49 18.18 20.06
N GLU A 353 4.49 18.25 19.18
CA GLU A 353 3.09 18.56 19.51
C GLU A 353 2.42 17.52 20.41
N LEU A 354 2.95 16.29 20.44
CA LEU A 354 2.49 15.18 21.27
C LEU A 354 3.46 14.86 22.41
N ASN A 355 4.59 15.56 22.46
CA ASN A 355 5.70 15.30 23.39
C ASN A 355 6.14 13.82 23.39
N THR A 356 6.30 13.23 22.19
CA THR A 356 6.65 11.82 22.04
C THR A 356 7.45 11.55 20.77
N ARG A 357 7.94 10.30 20.63
CA ARG A 357 8.48 9.74 19.39
C ARG A 357 7.60 8.61 18.94
N ILE A 358 7.43 8.48 17.63
CA ILE A 358 6.65 7.41 17.00
C ILE A 358 7.56 6.67 16.00
N THR A 359 7.48 5.35 16.02
CA THR A 359 8.21 4.48 15.10
C THR A 359 7.51 4.42 13.75
N TYR A 360 8.28 4.65 12.69
CA TYR A 360 7.84 4.58 11.29
C TYR A 360 8.68 3.61 10.49
N PRO A 361 8.15 3.04 9.38
CA PRO A 361 8.98 2.47 8.33
C PRO A 361 9.92 3.55 7.76
N ARG A 362 11.21 3.22 7.60
CA ARG A 362 12.23 4.19 7.18
C ARG A 362 12.21 4.43 5.68
N GLU A 363 12.45 3.38 4.91
CA GLU A 363 12.53 3.44 3.46
C GLU A 363 11.91 2.21 2.82
N PHE A 364 11.22 2.40 1.69
CA PHE A 364 10.66 1.30 0.91
C PHE A 364 11.69 0.67 -0.06
N VAL A 365 12.81 1.36 -0.34
CA VAL A 365 13.90 0.87 -1.20
C VAL A 365 15.26 1.24 -0.62
N LYS A 366 16.20 0.30 -0.64
CA LYS A 366 17.62 0.53 -0.34
C LYS A 366 18.42 0.52 -1.64
N SER A 367 19.27 1.52 -1.81
CA SER A 367 20.25 1.60 -2.90
C SER A 367 21.62 1.92 -2.33
N SER A 368 22.68 1.79 -3.14
CA SER A 368 24.05 2.16 -2.77
C SER A 368 24.15 3.62 -2.34
N GLU A 369 23.35 4.49 -2.97
CA GLU A 369 23.18 5.88 -2.57
C GLU A 369 21.97 6.04 -1.67
N LYS A 370 22.05 6.93 -0.67
CA LYS A 370 20.93 7.21 0.23
C LYS A 370 19.88 8.09 -0.47
N VAL A 371 18.98 7.46 -1.20
CA VAL A 371 17.99 8.14 -2.06
C VAL A 371 16.59 8.24 -1.46
N CYS A 372 16.29 7.43 -0.44
CA CYS A 372 14.96 7.32 0.15
C CYS A 372 15.06 7.30 1.67
N ALA A 373 14.21 8.05 2.36
CA ALA A 373 14.08 7.97 3.82
C ALA A 373 12.83 8.68 4.34
N THR A 374 12.22 8.18 5.43
CA THR A 374 11.30 8.95 6.26
C THR A 374 12.12 9.81 7.23
N ARG A 375 11.99 11.15 7.15
CA ARG A 375 12.80 12.14 7.87
C ARG A 375 12.01 13.02 8.82
N PHE A 376 10.78 13.38 8.45
CA PHE A 376 9.93 14.33 9.17
C PHE A 376 8.55 13.75 9.37
N ARG A 377 7.90 14.14 10.46
CA ARG A 377 6.49 13.84 10.70
C ARG A 377 5.57 14.47 9.66
N ALA A 378 4.33 14.04 9.62
CA ALA A 378 3.30 14.70 8.84
C ALA A 378 3.07 16.14 9.34
N PRO A 379 2.77 17.11 8.46
CA PRO A 379 2.56 18.49 8.84
C PRO A 379 1.25 18.67 9.62
N LEU A 380 1.23 19.65 10.52
CA LEU A 380 0.00 20.19 11.09
C LEU A 380 -0.76 21.03 10.06
N ILE A 381 -2.03 21.33 10.33
CA ILE A 381 -2.86 22.13 9.43
C ILE A 381 -2.24 23.51 9.20
N GLY A 382 -1.87 23.82 7.97
CA GLY A 382 -1.30 25.12 7.59
C GLY A 382 0.06 25.44 8.22
N GLU A 383 0.76 24.44 8.76
CA GLU A 383 2.04 24.63 9.48
C GLU A 383 3.06 25.44 8.67
N HIS A 384 3.06 25.29 7.37
CA HIS A 384 4.05 25.93 6.49
C HIS A 384 3.48 27.09 5.67
N ASN A 385 2.28 27.59 6.00
CA ASN A 385 1.66 28.70 5.28
C ASN A 385 2.57 29.92 5.15
N GLU A 386 3.14 30.39 6.28
CA GLU A 386 3.99 31.58 6.29
C GLU A 386 5.23 31.42 5.39
N GLY A 387 5.91 30.27 5.49
CA GLY A 387 7.12 30.02 4.71
C GLY A 387 6.84 29.88 3.22
N ILE A 388 5.87 29.03 2.84
CA ILE A 388 5.59 28.72 1.44
C ILE A 388 4.98 29.91 0.70
N TYR A 389 4.04 30.62 1.33
CA TYR A 389 3.46 31.80 0.74
C TYR A 389 4.45 32.99 0.68
N GLY A 390 5.39 33.07 1.62
CA GLY A 390 6.50 34.01 1.56
C GLY A 390 7.40 33.78 0.35
N GLU A 391 7.62 32.53 -0.06
CA GLU A 391 8.41 32.18 -1.27
C GLU A 391 7.80 32.78 -2.56
N ILE A 392 6.49 33.00 -2.60
CA ILE A 392 5.77 33.63 -3.73
C ILE A 392 5.43 35.10 -3.50
N GLY A 393 6.04 35.73 -2.48
CA GLY A 393 5.98 37.17 -2.23
C GLY A 393 4.79 37.65 -1.40
N LEU A 394 3.99 36.76 -0.79
CA LEU A 394 2.90 37.19 0.10
C LEU A 394 3.45 37.59 1.48
N SER A 395 3.05 38.78 1.93
CA SER A 395 3.43 39.30 3.25
C SER A 395 2.53 38.72 4.37
N LYS A 396 2.98 38.85 5.63
CA LYS A 396 2.15 38.48 6.80
C LYS A 396 0.80 39.20 6.82
N LYS A 397 0.74 40.43 6.30
CA LYS A 397 -0.50 41.19 6.19
C LYS A 397 -1.45 40.57 5.18
N ASP A 398 -0.90 40.12 4.03
CA ASP A 398 -1.69 39.42 2.99
C ASP A 398 -2.23 38.11 3.54
N LEU A 399 -1.40 37.32 4.26
CA LEU A 399 -1.83 36.06 4.90
C LEU A 399 -2.95 36.28 5.92
N ALA A 400 -2.89 37.35 6.72
CA ALA A 400 -3.95 37.67 7.66
C ALA A 400 -5.28 37.98 6.94
N ALA A 401 -5.23 38.74 5.85
CA ALA A 401 -6.41 39.05 5.03
C ALA A 401 -6.97 37.78 4.36
N LEU A 402 -6.13 36.93 3.78
CA LEU A 402 -6.53 35.67 3.14
C LEU A 402 -7.16 34.68 4.14
N LYS A 403 -6.61 34.64 5.36
CA LYS A 403 -7.19 33.82 6.44
C LYS A 403 -8.56 34.35 6.87
N GLN A 404 -8.72 35.67 7.02
CA GLN A 404 -10.01 36.26 7.35
C GLN A 404 -11.06 36.03 6.23
N ALA A 405 -10.62 35.97 4.97
CA ALA A 405 -11.47 35.68 3.82
C ALA A 405 -11.75 34.17 3.65
N GLY A 406 -11.18 33.27 4.46
CA GLY A 406 -11.32 31.82 4.35
C GLY A 406 -10.63 31.22 3.13
N ILE A 407 -9.59 31.89 2.62
CA ILE A 407 -8.81 31.41 1.46
C ILE A 407 -7.69 30.46 1.92
N ILE A 408 -7.09 30.73 3.09
CA ILE A 408 -6.02 29.91 3.68
C ILE A 408 -6.33 29.53 5.11
#